data_1a6c269cc410bd3b30ee19b9039ad258
#
_entry.id   1a6c269cc410bd3b30ee19b9039ad258
#
_cell.length_a   1.000
_cell.length_b   1.000
_cell.length_c   1.000
_cell.angle_alpha   90.00
_cell.angle_beta   90.00
_cell.angle_gamma   90.00
#
_symmetry.space_group_name_H-M   'P 1'
#
loop_
_entity.id
_entity.type
_entity.pdbx_description
1 polymer ?
#
loop_
_entity_poly.entity_id
_entity_poly.type
_entity_poly.pdbx_seq_one_letter_code
_entity_poly.pdbx_strand_id
1 'polypeptide(L)'
;MISFTDFNQNKLENGLYVVSTPIGNLLDISLRAIEVLNKSDCILCEDTRVSKKLLEKYKIRNKLISNHKFNEKKNLNTIIDLLKSGKIVSLITDAGTPCISDPGSILVNEAINEKIKIFSIPGACSATAAFSVSGFEGKYFFYGFFPEKKKEIESELKLLSKLNASIIFFISSKKFQKKKLFIKKYFNNRDLVICREITKLYEEHIRIEVSNVDNLEINFKGEITLVISPITTKNINFLDDDDKKKIKKLIKKSSIKDIINIISKNKKISKKEIYDFCLKLKNET
;
A
#
# COMPACT_ATOMS: atom_id res chain seq x y z
N MET A 1 -26.54 -18.21 15.97
CA MET A 1 -25.39 -17.54 16.65
C MET A 1 -24.24 -18.53 16.54
N ILE A 2 -23.16 -18.19 15.83
CA ILE A 2 -22.01 -19.08 15.68
C ILE A 2 -21.30 -19.12 17.04
N SER A 3 -21.23 -20.29 17.67
CA SER A 3 -20.49 -20.48 18.92
C SER A 3 -19.01 -20.68 18.62
N PHE A 4 -18.12 -20.18 19.48
CA PHE A 4 -16.69 -20.48 19.40
C PHE A 4 -16.37 -21.99 19.50
N THR A 5 -17.31 -22.78 19.98
CA THR A 5 -17.22 -24.25 20.06
C THR A 5 -17.43 -24.96 18.74
N ASP A 6 -18.00 -24.28 17.74
CA ASP A 6 -18.31 -24.87 16.42
C ASP A 6 -17.10 -24.91 15.48
N PHE A 7 -15.99 -24.29 15.86
CA PHE A 7 -14.75 -24.34 15.09
C PHE A 7 -13.95 -25.57 15.48
N ASN A 8 -13.59 -26.37 14.48
CA ASN A 8 -12.75 -27.55 14.64
C ASN A 8 -11.56 -27.25 15.57
N GLN A 9 -11.49 -27.91 16.70
CA GLN A 9 -10.42 -27.77 17.69
C GLN A 9 -9.13 -28.44 17.19
N ASN A 10 -8.64 -28.01 16.03
CA ASN A 10 -7.32 -28.45 15.56
C ASN A 10 -6.28 -27.96 16.56
N LYS A 11 -5.52 -28.87 17.10
CA LYS A 11 -4.37 -28.58 17.95
C LYS A 11 -3.42 -27.70 17.12
N LEU A 12 -3.12 -26.49 17.63
CA LEU A 12 -2.13 -25.64 16.97
C LEU A 12 -0.78 -26.35 16.96
N GLU A 13 -0.11 -26.28 15.82
CA GLU A 13 1.26 -26.77 15.70
C GLU A 13 2.24 -25.77 16.33
N ASN A 14 3.36 -26.27 16.82
CA ASN A 14 4.44 -25.45 17.32
C ASN A 14 5.04 -24.61 16.18
N GLY A 15 5.36 -23.34 16.45
CA GLY A 15 5.95 -22.46 15.47
C GLY A 15 5.63 -20.98 15.66
N LEU A 16 6.00 -20.19 14.67
CA LEU A 16 5.76 -18.75 14.62
C LEU A 16 4.44 -18.44 13.91
N TYR A 17 3.57 -17.72 14.56
CA TYR A 17 2.29 -17.25 14.01
C TYR A 17 2.35 -15.75 13.76
N VAL A 18 2.31 -15.34 12.51
CA VAL A 18 2.21 -13.92 12.10
C VAL A 18 0.74 -13.55 12.06
N VAL A 19 0.28 -12.78 13.06
CA VAL A 19 -1.14 -12.55 13.32
C VAL A 19 -1.51 -11.10 13.04
N SER A 20 -2.43 -10.88 12.10
CA SER A 20 -2.97 -9.55 11.83
C SER A 20 -3.89 -9.08 12.94
N THR A 21 -3.77 -7.80 13.32
CA THR A 21 -4.58 -7.11 14.32
C THR A 21 -5.47 -6.04 13.66
N PRO A 22 -6.50 -5.54 14.33
CA PRO A 22 -7.35 -4.46 13.81
C PRO A 22 -6.56 -3.19 13.49
N ILE A 23 -7.00 -2.47 12.45
CA ILE A 23 -6.41 -1.17 12.04
C ILE A 23 -7.18 0.04 12.58
N GLY A 24 -8.23 -0.19 13.35
CA GLY A 24 -9.06 0.86 13.94
C GLY A 24 -10.28 0.31 14.65
N ASN A 25 -11.03 -0.56 14.00
CA ASN A 25 -12.21 -1.20 14.58
C ASN A 25 -11.84 -2.56 15.19
N LEU A 26 -12.06 -2.74 16.48
CA LEU A 26 -11.74 -3.98 17.17
C LEU A 26 -12.47 -5.20 16.58
N LEU A 27 -13.65 -5.04 16.01
CA LEU A 27 -14.42 -6.12 15.40
C LEU A 27 -13.78 -6.70 14.13
N ASP A 28 -12.76 -6.05 13.57
CA ASP A 28 -12.03 -6.54 12.41
C ASP A 28 -11.00 -7.64 12.73
N ILE A 29 -10.89 -8.05 13.98
CA ILE A 29 -10.06 -9.21 14.36
C ILE A 29 -10.74 -10.50 13.91
N SER A 30 -9.98 -11.42 13.32
CA SER A 30 -10.54 -12.72 12.97
C SER A 30 -10.69 -13.62 14.18
N LEU A 31 -11.70 -14.50 14.19
CA LEU A 31 -11.90 -15.49 15.24
C LEU A 31 -10.66 -16.39 15.41
N ARG A 32 -10.02 -16.74 14.29
CA ARG A 32 -8.79 -17.54 14.30
C ARG A 32 -7.61 -16.78 14.93
N ALA A 33 -7.54 -15.46 14.76
CA ALA A 33 -6.54 -14.64 15.43
C ALA A 33 -6.72 -14.67 16.96
N ILE A 34 -7.95 -14.52 17.45
CA ILE A 34 -8.26 -14.61 18.89
C ILE A 34 -7.88 -15.99 19.43
N GLU A 35 -8.23 -17.06 18.73
CA GLU A 35 -7.89 -18.44 19.13
C GLU A 35 -6.38 -18.65 19.22
N VAL A 36 -5.64 -18.27 18.18
CA VAL A 36 -4.18 -18.41 18.11
C VAL A 36 -3.51 -17.61 19.22
N LEU A 37 -3.89 -16.34 19.38
CA LEU A 37 -3.34 -15.48 20.44
C LEU A 37 -3.60 -16.06 21.83
N ASN A 38 -4.78 -16.66 22.06
CA ASN A 38 -5.14 -17.25 23.34
C ASN A 38 -4.30 -18.51 23.67
N LYS A 39 -3.99 -19.30 22.64
CA LYS A 39 -3.21 -20.56 22.76
C LYS A 39 -1.71 -20.38 22.68
N SER A 40 -1.21 -19.16 22.42
CA SER A 40 0.23 -18.86 22.30
C SER A 40 0.91 -18.90 23.68
N ASP A 41 2.11 -19.46 23.73
CA ASP A 41 2.96 -19.41 24.94
C ASP A 41 3.44 -17.99 25.25
N CYS A 42 3.68 -17.20 24.20
CA CYS A 42 3.96 -15.77 24.31
C CYS A 42 3.56 -15.02 23.02
N ILE A 43 3.38 -13.72 23.16
CA ILE A 43 3.00 -12.81 22.08
C ILE A 43 4.07 -11.72 21.96
N LEU A 44 4.71 -11.64 20.81
CA LEU A 44 5.63 -10.57 20.45
C LEU A 44 4.83 -9.38 19.91
N CYS A 45 5.11 -8.19 20.39
CA CYS A 45 4.36 -6.98 20.00
C CYS A 45 5.28 -5.76 19.97
N GLU A 46 4.92 -4.76 19.16
CA GLU A 46 5.71 -3.54 19.03
C GLU A 46 5.64 -2.68 20.31
N ASP A 47 4.46 -2.28 20.73
CA ASP A 47 4.22 -1.59 21.99
C ASP A 47 3.31 -2.44 22.90
N THR A 48 3.88 -2.94 24.01
CA THR A 48 3.15 -3.77 24.98
C THR A 48 1.94 -3.08 25.59
N ARG A 49 1.93 -1.75 25.65
CA ARG A 49 0.81 -0.95 26.21
C ARG A 49 -0.37 -0.94 25.26
N VAL A 50 -0.12 -0.81 23.96
CA VAL A 50 -1.14 -0.84 22.91
C VAL A 50 -1.71 -2.24 22.80
N SER A 51 -0.84 -3.23 22.66
CA SER A 51 -1.21 -4.63 22.53
C SER A 51 -1.97 -5.15 23.77
N LYS A 52 -1.59 -4.72 24.97
CA LYS A 52 -2.30 -5.09 26.21
C LYS A 52 -3.76 -4.63 26.17
N LYS A 53 -4.03 -3.40 25.73
CA LYS A 53 -5.41 -2.88 25.61
C LYS A 53 -6.24 -3.71 24.62
N LEU A 54 -5.64 -4.10 23.48
CA LEU A 54 -6.29 -4.97 22.51
C LEU A 54 -6.62 -6.33 23.12
N LEU A 55 -5.63 -6.99 23.69
CA LEU A 55 -5.75 -8.35 24.22
C LEU A 55 -6.73 -8.44 25.41
N GLU A 56 -6.76 -7.45 26.28
CA GLU A 56 -7.72 -7.37 27.40
C GLU A 56 -9.18 -7.36 26.93
N LYS A 57 -9.48 -6.71 25.77
CA LYS A 57 -10.83 -6.72 25.18
C LYS A 57 -11.31 -8.12 24.82
N TYR A 58 -10.37 -9.00 24.44
CA TYR A 58 -10.66 -10.40 24.10
C TYR A 58 -10.32 -11.37 25.23
N LYS A 59 -10.05 -10.86 26.45
CA LYS A 59 -9.72 -11.64 27.65
C LYS A 59 -8.48 -12.53 27.49
N ILE A 60 -7.54 -12.13 26.62
CA ILE A 60 -6.27 -12.83 26.39
C ILE A 60 -5.23 -12.29 27.39
N ARG A 61 -4.58 -13.22 28.16
CA ARG A 61 -3.67 -12.88 29.26
C ARG A 61 -2.29 -13.52 29.13
N ASN A 62 -1.83 -13.68 27.90
CA ASN A 62 -0.56 -14.34 27.62
C ASN A 62 0.63 -13.38 27.87
N LYS A 63 1.81 -13.96 28.06
CA LYS A 63 3.06 -13.22 28.24
C LYS A 63 3.33 -12.35 27.01
N LEU A 64 3.51 -11.05 27.21
CA LEU A 64 3.93 -10.11 26.16
C LEU A 64 5.44 -9.93 26.19
N ILE A 65 6.05 -9.93 25.01
CA ILE A 65 7.46 -9.63 24.81
C ILE A 65 7.54 -8.49 23.79
N SER A 66 8.17 -7.37 24.16
CA SER A 66 8.37 -6.27 23.25
C SER A 66 9.33 -6.66 22.14
N ASN A 67 8.92 -6.46 20.87
CA ASN A 67 9.70 -6.74 19.67
C ASN A 67 9.46 -5.64 18.64
N HIS A 68 10.25 -4.59 18.69
CA HIS A 68 10.16 -3.43 17.82
C HIS A 68 11.47 -3.23 17.04
N LYS A 69 11.47 -2.36 16.07
CA LYS A 69 12.60 -2.09 15.15
C LYS A 69 13.98 -1.95 15.85
N PHE A 70 14.02 -1.43 17.08
CA PHE A 70 15.29 -1.17 17.78
C PHE A 70 15.77 -2.34 18.66
N ASN A 71 14.90 -3.30 19.02
CA ASN A 71 15.26 -4.43 19.87
C ASN A 71 15.10 -5.80 19.18
N GLU A 72 14.51 -5.88 17.99
CA GLU A 72 14.25 -7.11 17.24
C GLU A 72 15.51 -7.98 17.13
N LYS A 73 16.65 -7.38 16.73
CA LYS A 73 17.93 -8.08 16.63
C LYS A 73 18.45 -8.60 17.98
N LYS A 74 18.25 -7.84 19.06
CA LYS A 74 18.69 -8.22 20.41
C LYS A 74 17.89 -9.41 20.93
N ASN A 75 16.59 -9.45 20.66
CA ASN A 75 15.70 -10.50 21.16
C ASN A 75 15.71 -11.76 20.28
N LEU A 76 16.31 -11.69 19.09
CA LEU A 76 16.21 -12.71 18.04
C LEU A 76 16.55 -14.12 18.56
N ASN A 77 17.74 -14.30 19.12
CA ASN A 77 18.21 -15.60 19.60
C ASN A 77 17.28 -16.18 20.67
N THR A 78 16.87 -15.36 21.64
CA THR A 78 15.94 -15.81 22.70
C THR A 78 14.61 -16.28 22.14
N ILE A 79 14.08 -15.59 21.11
CA ILE A 79 12.81 -15.97 20.48
C ILE A 79 12.98 -17.25 19.66
N ILE A 80 14.08 -17.39 18.94
CA ILE A 80 14.39 -18.61 18.16
C ILE A 80 14.54 -19.81 19.11
N ASP A 81 15.20 -19.66 20.26
CA ASP A 81 15.33 -20.71 21.26
C ASP A 81 13.95 -21.15 21.81
N LEU A 82 13.04 -20.21 22.07
CA LEU A 82 11.66 -20.53 22.43
C LEU A 82 10.96 -21.34 21.35
N LEU A 83 11.08 -20.94 20.10
CA LEU A 83 10.49 -21.64 18.96
C LEU A 83 11.07 -23.05 18.79
N LYS A 84 12.40 -23.21 18.91
CA LYS A 84 13.10 -24.51 18.88
C LYS A 84 12.69 -25.43 20.06
N SER A 85 12.34 -24.86 21.20
CA SER A 85 11.83 -25.65 22.34
C SER A 85 10.37 -26.12 22.16
N GLY A 86 9.78 -25.93 20.98
CA GLY A 86 8.44 -26.39 20.65
C GLY A 86 7.33 -25.46 21.13
N LYS A 87 7.62 -24.19 21.38
CA LYS A 87 6.63 -23.20 21.79
C LYS A 87 5.84 -22.64 20.62
N ILE A 88 4.63 -22.19 20.91
CA ILE A 88 3.77 -21.41 20.01
C ILE A 88 4.01 -19.94 20.30
N VAL A 89 4.59 -19.23 19.34
CA VAL A 89 4.91 -17.80 19.47
C VAL A 89 4.12 -17.03 18.45
N SER A 90 3.33 -16.06 18.89
CA SER A 90 2.62 -15.13 18.00
C SER A 90 3.37 -13.82 17.87
N LEU A 91 3.43 -13.30 16.64
CA LEU A 91 3.92 -11.96 16.30
C LEU A 91 2.74 -11.09 15.90
N ILE A 92 2.54 -9.97 16.59
CA ILE A 92 1.56 -8.93 16.26
C ILE A 92 2.24 -7.58 16.14
N THR A 93 1.58 -6.64 15.48
CA THR A 93 1.94 -5.22 15.43
C THR A 93 0.86 -4.37 16.09
N ASP A 94 1.11 -3.09 16.29
CA ASP A 94 0.15 -2.18 16.93
C ASP A 94 -1.15 -2.05 16.12
N ALA A 95 -1.06 -2.14 14.78
CA ALA A 95 -2.23 -2.13 13.90
C ALA A 95 -1.93 -2.83 12.56
N GLY A 96 -2.80 -3.74 12.14
CA GLY A 96 -2.71 -4.39 10.83
C GLY A 96 -1.87 -5.67 10.79
N THR A 97 -1.24 -5.94 9.67
CA THR A 97 -0.49 -7.17 9.39
C THR A 97 0.98 -6.97 9.66
N PRO A 98 1.62 -7.74 10.56
CA PRO A 98 3.06 -7.64 10.81
C PRO A 98 3.90 -7.80 9.55
N CYS A 99 5.10 -7.22 9.53
CA CYS A 99 6.04 -7.20 8.40
C CYS A 99 5.60 -6.35 7.19
N ILE A 100 4.40 -5.77 7.20
CA ILE A 100 3.90 -4.90 6.13
C ILE A 100 4.10 -3.42 6.53
N SER A 101 5.28 -2.89 6.32
CA SER A 101 5.77 -1.59 6.82
C SER A 101 5.99 -1.55 8.36
N ASP A 102 5.99 -2.71 8.99
CA ASP A 102 6.13 -2.93 10.43
C ASP A 102 7.28 -3.88 10.74
N PRO A 103 7.76 -3.96 12.01
CA PRO A 103 8.77 -4.92 12.43
C PRO A 103 8.34 -6.39 12.23
N GLY A 104 9.30 -7.30 12.23
CA GLY A 104 9.06 -8.75 12.22
C GLY A 104 9.77 -9.51 11.09
N SER A 105 10.19 -8.81 10.03
CA SER A 105 10.85 -9.46 8.88
C SER A 105 12.18 -10.13 9.25
N ILE A 106 12.93 -9.61 10.22
CA ILE A 106 14.19 -10.20 10.69
C ILE A 106 13.90 -11.53 11.38
N LEU A 107 12.90 -11.56 12.27
CA LEU A 107 12.47 -12.78 12.95
C LEU A 107 11.94 -13.83 11.96
N VAL A 108 11.10 -13.41 11.01
CA VAL A 108 10.55 -14.32 9.99
C VAL A 108 11.67 -14.93 9.16
N ASN A 109 12.65 -14.14 8.71
CA ASN A 109 13.79 -14.63 7.97
C ASN A 109 14.62 -15.64 8.77
N GLU A 110 14.89 -15.36 10.04
CA GLU A 110 15.66 -16.28 10.88
C GLU A 110 14.89 -17.56 11.17
N ALA A 111 13.58 -17.48 11.40
CA ALA A 111 12.73 -18.66 11.55
C ALA A 111 12.75 -19.55 10.30
N ILE A 112 12.82 -18.95 9.08
CA ILE A 112 13.00 -19.69 7.82
C ILE A 112 14.36 -20.39 7.80
N ASN A 113 15.45 -19.70 8.15
CA ASN A 113 16.80 -20.25 8.18
C ASN A 113 16.89 -21.47 9.12
N GLU A 114 16.22 -21.37 10.25
CA GLU A 114 16.17 -22.41 11.29
C GLU A 114 15.11 -23.48 11.03
N LYS A 115 14.44 -23.45 9.86
CA LYS A 115 13.40 -24.41 9.43
C LYS A 115 12.22 -24.51 10.41
N ILE A 116 11.93 -23.44 11.13
CA ILE A 116 10.78 -23.32 12.03
C ILE A 116 9.52 -23.12 11.17
N LYS A 117 8.44 -23.79 11.54
CA LYS A 117 7.14 -23.60 10.87
C LYS A 117 6.60 -22.19 11.11
N ILE A 118 6.13 -21.57 10.03
CA ILE A 118 5.56 -20.22 10.08
C ILE A 118 4.13 -20.28 9.53
N PHE A 119 3.20 -19.71 10.28
CA PHE A 119 1.78 -19.67 9.94
C PHE A 119 1.31 -18.22 9.81
N SER A 120 0.64 -17.91 8.71
CA SER A 120 -0.01 -16.62 8.53
C SER A 120 -1.47 -16.69 9.01
N ILE A 121 -1.84 -15.75 9.87
CA ILE A 121 -3.23 -15.53 10.29
C ILE A 121 -3.74 -14.25 9.64
N PRO A 122 -4.48 -14.35 8.53
CA PRO A 122 -4.93 -13.19 7.78
C PRO A 122 -5.91 -12.32 8.58
N GLY A 123 -5.90 -11.04 8.27
CA GLY A 123 -6.78 -10.06 8.89
C GLY A 123 -6.67 -8.68 8.23
N ALA A 124 -6.91 -7.64 9.01
CA ALA A 124 -6.95 -6.28 8.52
C ALA A 124 -5.60 -5.80 7.95
N CYS A 125 -5.68 -5.15 6.81
CA CYS A 125 -4.54 -4.49 6.13
C CYS A 125 -5.04 -3.23 5.42
N SER A 126 -4.58 -2.06 5.84
CA SER A 126 -5.05 -0.78 5.31
C SER A 126 -4.75 -0.59 3.82
N ALA A 127 -3.65 -1.15 3.31
CA ALA A 127 -3.33 -1.10 1.89
C ALA A 127 -4.37 -1.84 1.04
N THR A 128 -4.73 -3.06 1.44
CA THR A 128 -5.74 -3.88 0.76
C THR A 128 -7.14 -3.28 0.92
N ALA A 129 -7.48 -2.80 2.13
CA ALA A 129 -8.77 -2.15 2.39
C ALA A 129 -8.92 -0.88 1.54
N ALA A 130 -7.90 -0.03 1.46
CA ALA A 130 -7.93 1.17 0.62
C ALA A 130 -8.08 0.83 -0.87
N PHE A 131 -7.36 -0.19 -1.36
CA PHE A 131 -7.49 -0.61 -2.75
C PHE A 131 -8.89 -1.12 -3.07
N SER A 132 -9.50 -1.92 -2.19
CA SER A 132 -10.84 -2.49 -2.41
C SER A 132 -11.94 -1.44 -2.57
N VAL A 133 -11.81 -0.29 -1.90
CA VAL A 133 -12.77 0.82 -1.97
C VAL A 133 -12.37 1.91 -2.98
N SER A 134 -11.23 1.77 -3.64
CA SER A 134 -10.75 2.77 -4.60
C SER A 134 -11.58 2.84 -5.88
N GLY A 135 -12.18 1.72 -6.29
CA GLY A 135 -12.82 1.56 -7.59
C GLY A 135 -11.81 1.36 -8.73
N PHE A 136 -10.54 1.17 -8.43
CA PHE A 136 -9.52 0.86 -9.44
C PHE A 136 -9.39 -0.64 -9.62
N GLU A 137 -9.09 -1.05 -10.85
CA GLU A 137 -8.96 -2.46 -11.23
C GLU A 137 -7.50 -2.84 -11.52
N GLY A 138 -7.24 -4.14 -11.50
CA GLY A 138 -5.99 -4.73 -11.95
C GLY A 138 -4.91 -4.82 -10.88
N LYS A 139 -3.67 -4.53 -11.27
CA LYS A 139 -2.50 -4.67 -10.41
C LYS A 139 -2.34 -3.45 -9.51
N TYR A 140 -1.87 -3.68 -8.28
CA TYR A 140 -1.40 -2.59 -7.43
C TYR A 140 0.02 -2.87 -6.92
N PHE A 141 0.74 -1.79 -6.64
CA PHE A 141 2.05 -1.78 -6.01
C PHE A 141 1.96 -1.03 -4.68
N PHE A 142 2.22 -1.72 -3.59
CA PHE A 142 2.32 -1.11 -2.28
C PHE A 142 3.75 -0.66 -2.01
N TYR A 143 3.96 0.64 -1.93
CA TYR A 143 5.28 1.23 -1.68
C TYR A 143 5.61 1.28 -0.18
N GLY A 144 4.62 1.38 0.69
CA GLY A 144 4.78 1.66 2.10
C GLY A 144 4.67 3.16 2.43
N PHE A 145 5.47 3.64 3.36
CA PHE A 145 5.45 5.06 3.73
C PHE A 145 5.98 5.97 2.63
N PHE A 146 5.25 7.06 2.38
CA PHE A 146 5.64 8.07 1.40
C PHE A 146 7.04 8.63 1.75
N PRO A 147 7.98 8.74 0.78
CA PRO A 147 9.35 9.15 1.04
C PRO A 147 9.42 10.56 1.64
N GLU A 148 10.45 10.82 2.46
CA GLU A 148 10.52 12.06 3.22
C GLU A 148 11.43 13.10 2.60
N LYS A 149 12.60 12.71 2.14
CA LYS A 149 13.61 13.61 1.60
C LYS A 149 13.30 14.00 0.16
N LYS A 150 13.43 15.26 -0.20
CA LYS A 150 13.09 15.78 -1.54
C LYS A 150 13.75 14.97 -2.67
N LYS A 151 15.05 14.65 -2.53
CA LYS A 151 15.78 13.89 -3.56
C LYS A 151 15.21 12.47 -3.74
N GLU A 152 14.86 11.82 -2.64
CA GLU A 152 14.23 10.51 -2.63
C GLU A 152 12.82 10.56 -3.24
N ILE A 153 12.00 11.55 -2.86
CA ILE A 153 10.68 11.76 -3.45
C ILE A 153 10.79 11.88 -4.98
N GLU A 154 11.71 12.72 -5.46
CA GLU A 154 11.86 12.97 -6.91
C GLU A 154 12.32 11.72 -7.66
N SER A 155 13.27 10.94 -7.11
CA SER A 155 13.73 9.70 -7.74
C SER A 155 12.66 8.62 -7.75
N GLU A 156 12.04 8.36 -6.59
CA GLU A 156 11.05 7.29 -6.43
C GLU A 156 9.76 7.58 -7.22
N LEU A 157 9.18 8.79 -7.08
CA LEU A 157 7.95 9.11 -7.81
C LEU A 157 8.16 9.12 -9.33
N LYS A 158 9.36 9.53 -9.81
CA LYS A 158 9.72 9.43 -11.23
C LYS A 158 9.74 7.98 -11.72
N LEU A 159 10.20 7.04 -10.89
CA LEU A 159 10.21 5.62 -11.21
C LEU A 159 8.78 5.05 -11.20
N LEU A 160 8.05 5.32 -10.11
CA LEU A 160 6.71 4.84 -9.88
C LEU A 160 5.70 5.38 -10.91
N SER A 161 5.90 6.60 -11.41
CA SER A 161 5.02 7.19 -12.42
C SER A 161 4.96 6.40 -13.73
N LYS A 162 5.97 5.55 -14.00
CA LYS A 162 6.02 4.69 -15.19
C LYS A 162 5.31 3.35 -15.02
N LEU A 163 4.95 2.98 -13.79
CA LEU A 163 4.27 1.71 -13.52
C LEU A 163 2.81 1.77 -13.98
N ASN A 164 2.40 0.80 -14.80
CA ASN A 164 0.99 0.61 -15.14
C ASN A 164 0.31 -0.28 -14.09
N ALA A 165 0.22 0.26 -12.88
CA ALA A 165 -0.45 -0.34 -11.73
C ALA A 165 -0.96 0.78 -10.82
N SER A 166 -1.92 0.47 -9.95
CA SER A 166 -2.25 1.37 -8.84
C SER A 166 -1.09 1.44 -7.87
N ILE A 167 -0.85 2.60 -7.27
CA ILE A 167 0.25 2.79 -6.32
C ILE A 167 -0.32 3.20 -4.98
N ILE A 168 0.09 2.50 -3.93
CA ILE A 168 -0.43 2.72 -2.58
C ILE A 168 0.69 3.23 -1.68
N PHE A 169 0.40 4.32 -0.94
CA PHE A 169 1.29 4.92 0.04
C PHE A 169 0.61 5.11 1.39
N PHE A 170 1.36 4.96 2.46
CA PHE A 170 0.98 5.45 3.79
C PHE A 170 1.56 6.85 4.02
N ILE A 171 0.73 7.77 4.51
CA ILE A 171 1.14 9.14 4.79
C ILE A 171 0.25 9.75 5.88
N SER A 172 0.79 10.64 6.71
CA SER A 172 -0.06 11.44 7.61
C SER A 172 -0.63 12.67 6.89
N SER A 173 -1.79 13.16 7.34
CA SER A 173 -2.46 14.34 6.80
C SER A 173 -1.53 15.56 6.68
N LYS A 174 -0.74 15.81 7.73
CA LYS A 174 0.23 16.92 7.76
C LYS A 174 1.32 16.77 6.69
N LYS A 175 1.79 15.54 6.46
CA LYS A 175 2.80 15.26 5.43
C LYS A 175 2.19 15.35 4.03
N PHE A 176 0.96 14.88 3.84
CA PHE A 176 0.24 14.98 2.57
C PHE A 176 0.12 16.42 2.10
N GLN A 177 -0.35 17.34 2.96
CA GLN A 177 -0.46 18.77 2.60
C GLN A 177 0.86 19.39 2.12
N LYS A 178 1.98 18.99 2.74
CA LYS A 178 3.31 19.47 2.34
C LYS A 178 3.83 18.86 1.04
N LYS A 179 3.31 17.68 0.67
CA LYS A 179 3.88 16.86 -0.41
C LYS A 179 2.95 16.65 -1.60
N LYS A 180 1.69 17.12 -1.54
CA LYS A 180 0.68 16.96 -2.60
C LYS A 180 1.14 17.48 -3.97
N LEU A 181 1.95 18.54 -4.01
CA LEU A 181 2.49 19.09 -5.26
C LEU A 181 3.50 18.13 -5.94
N PHE A 182 4.22 17.31 -5.19
CA PHE A 182 5.04 16.25 -5.79
C PHE A 182 4.15 15.17 -6.42
N ILE A 183 3.04 14.81 -5.77
CA ILE A 183 2.07 13.86 -6.34
C ILE A 183 1.53 14.42 -7.66
N LYS A 184 1.12 15.69 -7.68
CA LYS A 184 0.68 16.37 -8.91
C LYS A 184 1.75 16.35 -10.00
N LYS A 185 3.00 16.68 -9.68
CA LYS A 185 4.11 16.74 -10.64
C LYS A 185 4.32 15.40 -11.37
N TYR A 186 4.20 14.26 -10.68
CA TYR A 186 4.56 12.97 -11.24
C TYR A 186 3.37 12.13 -11.71
N PHE A 187 2.16 12.39 -11.19
CA PHE A 187 0.96 11.59 -11.47
C PHE A 187 -0.21 12.41 -12.01
N ASN A 188 0.03 13.56 -12.59
CA ASN A 188 -0.99 14.56 -13.01
C ASN A 188 -2.15 13.96 -13.83
N ASN A 189 -1.90 12.93 -14.63
CA ASN A 189 -2.89 12.31 -15.52
C ASN A 189 -3.56 11.07 -14.87
N ARG A 190 -3.51 10.93 -13.54
CA ARG A 190 -4.08 9.82 -12.79
C ARG A 190 -5.15 10.30 -11.84
N ASP A 191 -5.98 9.37 -11.40
CA ASP A 191 -6.94 9.62 -10.32
C ASP A 191 -6.30 9.26 -8.97
N LEU A 192 -6.77 9.88 -7.90
CA LEU A 192 -6.31 9.68 -6.54
C LEU A 192 -7.50 9.41 -5.62
N VAL A 193 -7.39 8.37 -4.81
CA VAL A 193 -8.27 8.14 -3.67
C VAL A 193 -7.48 8.31 -2.39
N ILE A 194 -8.00 9.15 -1.50
CA ILE A 194 -7.46 9.40 -0.17
C ILE A 194 -8.37 8.69 0.82
N CYS A 195 -7.90 7.58 1.38
CA CYS A 195 -8.62 6.84 2.41
C CYS A 195 -8.09 7.29 3.76
N ARG A 196 -8.94 7.97 4.52
CA ARG A 196 -8.61 8.51 5.83
C ARG A 196 -9.26 7.68 6.92
N GLU A 197 -8.51 7.40 8.01
CA GLU A 197 -9.04 6.78 9.23
C GLU A 197 -9.88 5.51 8.95
N ILE A 198 -9.39 4.64 8.05
CA ILE A 198 -10.08 3.42 7.62
C ILE A 198 -10.50 2.59 8.85
N THR A 199 -11.74 2.14 8.89
CA THR A 199 -12.43 1.40 9.95
C THR A 199 -12.68 2.18 11.25
N LYS A 200 -12.24 3.45 11.34
CA LYS A 200 -12.42 4.29 12.52
C LYS A 200 -13.69 5.16 12.41
N LEU A 201 -14.04 5.85 13.49
CA LEU A 201 -15.25 6.69 13.57
C LEU A 201 -15.32 7.77 12.48
N TYR A 202 -14.18 8.30 12.06
CA TYR A 202 -14.09 9.37 11.06
C TYR A 202 -13.54 8.85 9.73
N GLU A 203 -13.91 7.63 9.35
CA GLU A 203 -13.57 7.07 8.06
C GLU A 203 -14.11 7.91 6.92
N GLU A 204 -13.25 8.24 5.96
CA GLU A 204 -13.60 9.07 4.81
C GLU A 204 -12.79 8.67 3.58
N HIS A 205 -13.45 8.70 2.41
CA HIS A 205 -12.84 8.39 1.12
C HIS A 205 -13.03 9.55 0.15
N ILE A 206 -11.97 10.33 -0.08
CA ILE A 206 -11.97 11.46 -1.01
C ILE A 206 -11.43 10.98 -2.37
N ARG A 207 -12.18 11.20 -3.45
CA ARG A 207 -11.82 10.84 -4.82
C ARG A 207 -11.66 12.08 -5.65
N ILE A 208 -10.49 12.25 -6.27
CA ILE A 208 -10.17 13.43 -7.09
C ILE A 208 -9.24 13.04 -8.24
N GLU A 209 -9.22 13.83 -9.29
CA GLU A 209 -8.12 13.81 -10.24
C GLU A 209 -6.87 14.43 -9.59
N VAL A 210 -5.71 13.83 -9.82
CA VAL A 210 -4.43 14.35 -9.28
C VAL A 210 -4.15 15.78 -9.77
N SER A 211 -4.62 16.14 -10.97
CA SER A 211 -4.56 17.51 -11.51
C SER A 211 -5.16 18.56 -10.57
N ASN A 212 -6.14 18.21 -9.76
CA ASN A 212 -6.88 19.10 -8.85
C ASN A 212 -6.42 19.02 -7.38
N VAL A 213 -5.37 18.27 -7.09
CA VAL A 213 -4.93 18.00 -5.70
C VAL A 213 -4.45 19.24 -4.94
N ASP A 214 -3.99 20.26 -5.63
CA ASP A 214 -3.57 21.54 -5.07
C ASP A 214 -4.74 22.32 -4.46
N ASN A 215 -5.93 22.20 -5.03
CA ASN A 215 -7.16 22.83 -4.51
C ASN A 215 -7.72 22.12 -3.28
N LEU A 216 -7.21 20.93 -2.94
CA LEU A 216 -7.69 20.16 -1.82
C LEU A 216 -7.05 20.66 -0.52
N GLU A 217 -7.86 21.25 0.35
CA GLU A 217 -7.48 21.58 1.72
C GLU A 217 -7.85 20.43 2.66
N ILE A 218 -6.84 19.87 3.29
CA ILE A 218 -7.02 18.81 4.30
C ILE A 218 -6.78 19.41 5.68
N ASN A 219 -7.86 19.77 6.37
CA ASN A 219 -7.82 20.37 7.70
C ASN A 219 -7.99 19.36 8.84
N PHE A 220 -7.93 18.06 8.55
CA PHE A 220 -8.09 17.00 9.52
C PHE A 220 -6.76 16.35 9.92
N LYS A 221 -6.74 15.78 11.12
CA LYS A 221 -5.66 14.91 11.62
C LYS A 221 -5.97 13.47 11.24
N GLY A 222 -4.95 12.60 11.30
CA GLY A 222 -5.13 11.17 11.17
C GLY A 222 -4.22 10.53 10.15
N GLU A 223 -4.37 9.23 10.03
CA GLU A 223 -3.64 8.37 9.09
C GLU A 223 -4.36 8.34 7.74
N ILE A 224 -3.56 8.35 6.69
CA ILE A 224 -4.05 8.34 5.31
C ILE A 224 -3.37 7.21 4.56
N THR A 225 -4.17 6.44 3.86
CA THR A 225 -3.71 5.56 2.80
C THR A 225 -4.09 6.19 1.45
N LEU A 226 -3.08 6.51 0.65
CA LEU A 226 -3.27 7.03 -0.71
C LEU A 226 -3.32 5.88 -1.69
N VAL A 227 -4.26 5.90 -2.63
CA VAL A 227 -4.30 5.00 -3.78
C VAL A 227 -4.31 5.85 -5.04
N ILE A 228 -3.24 5.80 -5.82
CA ILE A 228 -3.12 6.46 -7.12
C ILE A 228 -3.49 5.44 -8.19
N SER A 229 -4.37 5.78 -9.14
CA SER A 229 -4.84 4.88 -10.19
C SER A 229 -3.69 4.35 -11.07
N PRO A 230 -3.89 3.24 -11.82
CA PRO A 230 -2.99 2.86 -12.90
C PRO A 230 -2.85 4.00 -13.92
N ILE A 231 -1.94 3.86 -14.85
CA ILE A 231 -1.91 4.76 -16.01
C ILE A 231 -3.23 4.59 -16.76
N THR A 232 -4.13 5.53 -16.56
CA THR A 232 -5.37 5.54 -17.34
C THR A 232 -5.04 5.99 -18.74
N THR A 233 -5.37 5.16 -19.71
CA THR A 233 -5.55 5.61 -21.10
C THR A 233 -6.86 6.40 -21.23
N LYS A 234 -7.29 7.11 -20.17
CA LYS A 234 -8.35 8.10 -20.26
C LYS A 234 -7.86 9.12 -21.25
N ASN A 235 -8.32 8.93 -22.49
CA ASN A 235 -8.23 9.89 -23.58
C ASN A 235 -7.08 10.89 -23.39
N ILE A 236 -5.84 10.46 -23.65
CA ILE A 236 -4.81 11.40 -24.05
C ILE A 236 -5.33 11.89 -25.40
N ASN A 237 -6.32 12.78 -25.33
CA ASN A 237 -6.83 13.47 -26.51
C ASN A 237 -5.83 14.50 -26.99
N PHE A 238 -4.63 14.58 -26.37
CA PHE A 238 -3.61 15.56 -26.65
C PHE A 238 -2.28 14.88 -26.94
N LEU A 239 -1.57 15.47 -27.93
CA LEU A 239 -0.20 15.09 -28.27
C LEU A 239 0.73 15.40 -27.09
N ASP A 240 1.32 14.38 -26.47
CA ASP A 240 2.38 14.58 -25.48
C ASP A 240 3.73 14.97 -26.14
N ASP A 241 4.72 15.31 -25.31
CA ASP A 241 6.02 15.76 -25.83
C ASP A 241 6.79 14.66 -26.58
N ASP A 242 6.56 13.38 -26.26
CA ASP A 242 7.18 12.27 -26.97
C ASP A 242 6.49 12.03 -28.30
N ASP A 243 5.16 12.19 -28.38
CA ASP A 243 4.42 12.16 -29.64
C ASP A 243 4.85 13.31 -30.55
N LYS A 244 4.97 14.54 -30.02
CA LYS A 244 5.46 15.72 -30.77
C LYS A 244 6.87 15.50 -31.29
N LYS A 245 7.80 14.94 -30.50
CA LYS A 245 9.14 14.58 -30.95
C LYS A 245 9.12 13.51 -32.04
N LYS A 246 8.24 12.52 -31.90
CA LYS A 246 8.07 11.44 -32.90
C LYS A 246 7.52 11.99 -34.22
N ILE A 247 6.50 12.84 -34.13
CA ILE A 247 5.94 13.51 -35.33
C ILE A 247 7.01 14.36 -36.01
N LYS A 248 7.81 15.16 -35.27
CA LYS A 248 8.91 15.95 -35.83
C LYS A 248 9.95 15.13 -36.60
N LYS A 249 10.21 13.89 -36.16
CA LYS A 249 11.10 12.97 -36.88
C LYS A 249 10.46 12.37 -38.13
N LEU A 250 9.17 12.04 -38.06
CA LEU A 250 8.44 11.35 -39.10
C LEU A 250 8.02 12.30 -40.24
N ILE A 251 7.77 13.58 -39.96
CA ILE A 251 7.24 14.55 -40.94
C ILE A 251 8.16 14.76 -42.14
N LYS A 252 9.47 14.52 -41.95
CA LYS A 252 10.47 14.61 -43.02
C LYS A 252 10.50 13.38 -43.93
N LYS A 253 9.85 12.27 -43.55
CA LYS A 253 10.00 10.95 -44.21
C LYS A 253 8.68 10.28 -44.55
N SER A 254 7.56 10.79 -44.04
CA SER A 254 6.25 10.11 -44.11
C SER A 254 5.14 11.09 -44.45
N SER A 255 4.06 10.60 -45.08
CA SER A 255 2.88 11.41 -45.33
C SER A 255 2.13 11.71 -44.01
N ILE A 256 1.38 12.83 -43.96
CA ILE A 256 0.56 13.18 -42.79
C ILE A 256 -0.43 12.06 -42.47
N LYS A 257 -0.97 11.36 -43.47
CA LYS A 257 -1.89 10.25 -43.33
C LYS A 257 -1.22 9.06 -42.61
N ASP A 258 0.03 8.75 -42.95
CA ASP A 258 0.79 7.69 -42.30
C ASP A 258 1.15 8.06 -40.87
N ILE A 259 1.53 9.29 -40.61
CA ILE A 259 1.80 9.81 -39.27
C ILE A 259 0.56 9.67 -38.38
N ILE A 260 -0.62 10.07 -38.88
CA ILE A 260 -1.88 9.92 -38.18
C ILE A 260 -2.13 8.45 -37.84
N ASN A 261 -1.96 7.54 -38.78
CA ASN A 261 -2.16 6.11 -38.56
C ASN A 261 -1.18 5.52 -37.51
N ILE A 262 0.09 5.95 -37.54
CA ILE A 262 1.12 5.48 -36.61
C ILE A 262 0.84 6.00 -35.18
N ILE A 263 0.48 7.26 -35.02
CA ILE A 263 0.26 7.89 -33.72
C ILE A 263 -1.09 7.47 -33.12
N SER A 264 -2.15 7.42 -33.94
CA SER A 264 -3.49 7.04 -33.46
C SER A 264 -3.65 5.54 -33.16
N LYS A 265 -2.74 4.66 -33.65
CA LYS A 265 -2.83 3.21 -33.44
C LYS A 265 -2.75 2.80 -31.97
N ASN A 266 -1.99 3.54 -31.16
CA ASN A 266 -1.73 3.22 -29.75
C ASN A 266 -2.35 4.22 -28.75
N LYS A 267 -2.99 5.27 -29.23
CA LYS A 267 -3.58 6.34 -28.39
C LYS A 267 -4.86 6.85 -29.04
N LYS A 268 -5.89 7.14 -28.24
CA LYS A 268 -7.15 7.74 -28.70
C LYS A 268 -7.03 9.26 -28.95
N ILE A 269 -5.91 9.69 -29.57
CA ILE A 269 -5.73 11.09 -29.96
C ILE A 269 -6.60 11.38 -31.18
N SER A 270 -7.24 12.55 -31.22
CA SER A 270 -8.07 12.92 -32.35
C SER A 270 -7.21 13.06 -33.60
N LYS A 271 -7.65 12.45 -34.71
CA LYS A 271 -6.95 12.54 -35.99
C LYS A 271 -6.74 14.01 -36.42
N LYS A 272 -7.69 14.87 -36.06
CA LYS A 272 -7.66 16.30 -36.31
C LYS A 272 -6.48 16.97 -35.60
N GLU A 273 -6.24 16.65 -34.33
CA GLU A 273 -5.16 17.26 -33.57
C GLU A 273 -3.77 16.87 -34.08
N ILE A 274 -3.60 15.59 -34.49
CA ILE A 274 -2.35 15.12 -35.11
C ILE A 274 -2.15 15.85 -36.45
N TYR A 275 -3.22 16.00 -37.21
CA TYR A 275 -3.19 16.71 -38.50
C TYR A 275 -2.81 18.18 -38.34
N ASP A 276 -3.48 18.89 -37.43
CA ASP A 276 -3.25 20.29 -37.15
C ASP A 276 -1.80 20.56 -36.69
N PHE A 277 -1.26 19.68 -35.84
CA PHE A 277 0.13 19.74 -35.40
C PHE A 277 1.12 19.49 -36.57
N CYS A 278 0.82 18.54 -37.46
CA CYS A 278 1.62 18.27 -38.64
C CYS A 278 1.61 19.49 -39.60
N LEU A 279 0.47 20.14 -39.82
CA LEU A 279 0.37 21.34 -40.64
C LEU A 279 1.16 22.50 -40.05
N LYS A 280 1.04 22.70 -38.71
CA LYS A 280 1.83 23.73 -38.03
C LYS A 280 3.35 23.56 -38.27
N LEU A 281 3.84 22.33 -38.14
CA LEU A 281 5.26 22.04 -38.39
C LEU A 281 5.69 22.19 -39.84
N LYS A 282 4.79 21.96 -40.82
CA LYS A 282 5.09 22.20 -42.23
C LYS A 282 5.10 23.68 -42.62
N ASN A 283 4.32 24.50 -41.91
CA ASN A 283 4.27 25.96 -42.16
C ASN A 283 5.40 26.71 -41.43
N GLU A 284 6.07 26.07 -40.46
CA GLU A 284 7.23 26.60 -39.74
C GLU A 284 8.57 26.19 -40.38
N THR A 285 8.53 25.37 -41.46
CA THR A 285 9.69 24.91 -42.22
C THR A 285 9.70 25.47 -43.62
#